data_350e21603744a2c01327cf393cf8f950
#
_entry.id   350e21603744a2c01327cf393cf8f950
#
_cell.length_a   1.000
_cell.length_b   1.000
_cell.length_c   1.000
_cell.angle_alpha   90.00
_cell.angle_beta   90.00
_cell.angle_gamma   90.00
#
_symmetry.space_group_name_H-M   'P 1'
#
loop_
_entity.id
_entity.type
_entity.pdbx_description
1 polymer ?
#
loop_
_entity_poly.entity_id
_entity_poly.type
_entity_poly.pdbx_seq_one_letter_code
_entity_poly.pdbx_strand_id
1 'polypeptide(L)' 'MIYRVVIERGEDFGFVVHCPAIPGCHSQGNTIEEAVENIKDAIKGCLHVRK' A
#
# COMPACT_ATOMS: atom_id res chain seq x y z
N MET A 1 9.68 -3.81 12.37
CA MET A 1 9.29 -2.44 12.09
C MET A 1 7.84 -2.37 11.69
N ILE A 2 7.13 -1.37 12.18
CA ILE A 2 5.69 -1.27 11.95
C ILE A 2 5.38 -0.01 11.16
N TYR A 3 4.64 -0.18 10.08
CA TYR A 3 4.17 0.94 9.29
C TYR A 3 2.67 1.00 9.34
N ARG A 4 2.15 2.20 9.42
CA ARG A 4 0.73 2.41 9.33
C ARG A 4 0.32 2.53 7.88
N VAL A 5 -0.80 1.92 7.54
CA VAL A 5 -1.36 2.06 6.22
C VAL A 5 -2.80 2.49 6.33
N VAL A 6 -3.26 3.21 5.33
CA VAL A 6 -4.64 3.66 5.26
C VAL A 6 -5.30 2.93 4.10
N ILE A 7 -6.43 2.31 4.38
CA ILE A 7 -7.15 1.52 3.39
C ILE A 7 -8.46 2.22 3.07
N GLU A 8 -8.71 2.44 1.78
CA GLU A 8 -9.92 3.07 1.32
C GLU A 8 -10.52 2.24 0.19
N ARG A 9 -11.82 2.38 0.01
CA ARG A 9 -12.48 1.68 -1.07
C ARG A 9 -12.15 2.37 -2.40
N GLY A 10 -11.93 1.54 -3.42
CA GLY A 10 -11.74 2.07 -4.75
C GLY A 10 -13.01 2.70 -5.29
N GLU A 11 -12.86 3.46 -6.37
CA GLU A 11 -14.01 4.13 -6.95
C GLU A 11 -15.02 3.16 -7.51
N ASP A 12 -14.55 2.17 -8.25
CA ASP A 12 -15.44 1.22 -8.89
C ASP A 12 -15.52 -0.06 -8.10
N PHE A 13 -14.38 -0.58 -7.72
CA PHE A 13 -14.32 -1.82 -6.95
C PHE A 13 -12.93 -1.91 -6.33
N GLY A 14 -12.80 -2.86 -5.42
CA GLY A 14 -11.52 -3.11 -4.81
C GLY A 14 -11.18 -2.12 -3.72
N PHE A 15 -9.92 -2.12 -3.34
CA PHE A 15 -9.42 -1.30 -2.24
C PHE A 15 -8.11 -0.67 -2.61
N VAL A 16 -7.91 0.55 -2.15
CA VAL A 16 -6.67 1.28 -2.34
C VAL A 16 -6.04 1.45 -0.97
N VAL A 17 -4.74 1.27 -0.90
CA VAL A 17 -4.02 1.38 0.36
C VAL A 17 -2.79 2.24 0.14
N HIS A 18 -2.47 3.06 1.12
CA HIS A 18 -1.26 3.86 1.05
C HIS A 18 -0.60 3.93 2.40
N CYS A 19 0.68 4.24 2.40
CA CYS A 19 1.47 4.33 3.61
C CYS A 19 1.89 5.78 3.82
N PRO A 20 1.25 6.50 4.74
CA PRO A 20 1.58 7.91 4.94
C PRO A 20 3.03 8.14 5.36
N ALA A 21 3.62 7.15 6.02
CA ALA A 21 5.01 7.30 6.46
C ALA A 21 5.99 7.33 5.30
N ILE A 22 5.59 6.81 4.15
CA ILE A 22 6.45 6.77 2.98
C ILE A 22 5.72 7.45 1.84
N PRO A 23 6.02 8.71 1.56
CA PRO A 23 5.32 9.45 0.51
C PRO A 23 5.42 8.74 -0.84
N GLY A 24 4.31 8.68 -1.53
CA GLY A 24 4.26 8.06 -2.84
C GLY A 24 4.12 6.55 -2.81
N CYS A 25 4.11 5.94 -1.65
CA CYS A 25 3.99 4.50 -1.54
C CYS A 25 2.53 4.11 -1.40
N HIS A 26 1.98 3.50 -2.43
CA HIS A 26 0.59 3.09 -2.42
C HIS A 26 0.41 1.85 -3.28
N SER A 27 -0.71 1.18 -3.09
CA SER A 27 -1.02 0.00 -3.86
C SER A 27 -2.53 -0.21 -3.86
N GLN A 28 -2.96 -1.31 -4.45
CA GLN A 28 -4.38 -1.61 -4.53
C GLN A 28 -4.57 -3.11 -4.67
N GLY A 29 -5.80 -3.56 -4.47
CA GLY A 29 -6.15 -4.96 -4.62
C GLY A 29 -7.65 -5.12 -4.64
N ASN A 30 -8.10 -6.29 -5.04
CA ASN A 30 -9.53 -6.59 -5.11
C ASN A 30 -10.13 -6.81 -3.72
N THR A 31 -9.31 -7.21 -2.77
CA THR A 31 -9.74 -7.41 -1.40
C THR A 31 -8.78 -6.67 -0.49
N ILE A 32 -9.22 -6.50 0.76
CA ILE A 32 -8.36 -5.85 1.75
C ILE A 32 -7.07 -6.65 1.93
N GLU A 33 -7.19 -7.97 2.00
CA GLU A 33 -6.02 -8.82 2.15
C GLU A 33 -5.05 -8.65 1.00
N GLU A 34 -5.60 -8.61 -0.21
CA GLU A 34 -4.77 -8.45 -1.39
C GLU A 34 -4.08 -7.09 -1.40
N ALA A 35 -4.84 -6.05 -1.06
CA ALA A 35 -4.26 -4.70 -1.01
C ALA A 35 -3.13 -4.62 0.01
N VAL A 36 -3.33 -5.25 1.17
CA VAL A 36 -2.31 -5.25 2.22
C VAL A 36 -1.06 -5.99 1.76
N GLU A 37 -1.25 -7.13 1.12
CA GLU A 37 -0.10 -7.86 0.59
C GLU A 37 0.66 -7.03 -0.43
N ASN A 38 -0.08 -6.37 -1.30
CA ASN A 38 0.54 -5.58 -2.33
C ASN A 38 1.29 -4.38 -1.76
N ILE A 39 0.73 -3.73 -0.72
CA ILE A 39 1.42 -2.59 -0.14
C ILE A 39 2.70 -3.02 0.58
N LYS A 40 2.70 -4.23 1.14
CA LYS A 40 3.92 -4.73 1.76
C LYS A 40 5.05 -4.83 0.74
N ASP A 41 4.74 -5.35 -0.43
CA ASP A 41 5.73 -5.41 -1.49
C ASP A 41 6.13 -4.03 -1.96
N ALA A 42 5.16 -3.13 -2.06
CA ALA A 42 5.45 -1.77 -2.49
C ALA A 42 6.36 -1.06 -1.49
N ILE A 43 6.14 -1.28 -0.20
CA ILE A 43 6.98 -0.67 0.82
C ILE A 43 8.41 -1.17 0.69
N LYS A 44 8.58 -2.47 0.49
CA LYS A 44 9.92 -3.01 0.29
C LYS A 44 10.59 -2.36 -0.90
N GLY A 45 9.85 -2.22 -2.01
CA GLY A 45 10.39 -1.58 -3.19
C GLY A 45 10.74 -0.13 -2.96
N CYS A 46 9.86 0.61 -2.27
CA CYS A 46 10.10 2.01 -1.99
C CYS A 46 11.35 2.21 -1.16
N LEU A 47 11.54 1.37 -0.15
CA LEU A 47 12.72 1.48 0.71
C LEU A 47 13.97 0.99 -0.02
N HIS A 48 13.82 -0.01 -0.85
CA HIS A 48 14.97 -0.63 -1.51
C HIS A 48 15.59 0.28 -2.56
N VAL A 49 14.75 0.97 -3.33
CA VAL A 49 15.26 1.81 -4.41
C VAL A 49 15.61 3.21 -3.95
N ARG A 50 15.37 3.52 -2.72
CA ARG A 50 15.66 4.85 -2.20
C ARG A 50 17.16 5.08 -2.14
N LYS A 51 17.57 6.22 -2.57
CA LYS A 51 18.98 6.54 -2.55
C LYS A 51 19.26 7.72 -1.67
#